data_584a7abef4cf26acef230f7d87ba1dae
#
_entry.id   584a7abef4cf26acef230f7d87ba1dae
#
_cell.length_a   1.000
_cell.length_b   1.000
_cell.length_c   1.000
_cell.angle_alpha   90.00
_cell.angle_beta   90.00
_cell.angle_gamma   90.00
#
_symmetry.space_group_name_H-M   'P 1'
#
loop_
_entity.id
_entity.type
_entity.pdbx_description
1 polymer ?
#
loop_
_entity_poly.entity_id
_entity_poly.type
_entity_poly.pdbx_seq_one_letter_code
_entity_poly.pdbx_strand_id
1 'polypeptide(L)'
;MRRAASTAALSLVLIFLDPRPAAAALEMNEGLWETTITADGQTRSLGTNCYTKADIDEMERVLRGVSTQPGGACRYTDYAQSGNTVRYTMTCRNGDDLQNSTVAAVYQGDSATGTLTTGGVTVTTTSRRVGNCTQSSFSH
;
A
#
# COMPACT_ATOMS: atom_id res chain seq x y z
N MET A 1 44.70 33.96 51.06
CA MET A 1 44.41 32.64 50.46
C MET A 1 42.94 32.56 50.08
N ARG A 2 42.62 32.73 48.81
CA ARG A 2 41.22 32.64 48.31
C ARG A 2 41.11 31.36 47.50
N ARG A 3 40.28 30.43 47.96
CA ARG A 3 39.97 29.18 47.23
C ARG A 3 38.82 29.49 46.27
N ALA A 4 39.09 29.35 44.98
CA ALA A 4 38.06 29.36 43.92
C ALA A 4 37.39 28.00 43.88
N ALA A 5 36.06 27.96 44.06
CA ALA A 5 35.23 26.78 43.83
C ALA A 5 34.77 26.79 42.39
N SER A 6 35.22 25.80 41.60
CA SER A 6 34.72 25.51 40.25
C SER A 6 33.45 24.70 40.35
N THR A 7 32.33 25.29 39.99
CA THR A 7 31.05 24.58 39.77
C THR A 7 31.02 24.05 38.35
N ALA A 8 31.17 22.73 38.19
CA ALA A 8 30.95 22.04 36.92
C ALA A 8 29.45 21.92 36.70
N ALA A 9 28.94 22.61 35.67
CA ALA A 9 27.58 22.44 35.19
C ALA A 9 27.48 21.21 34.34
N LEU A 10 26.75 20.19 34.82
CA LEU A 10 26.42 18.97 34.07
C LEU A 10 25.23 19.29 33.13
N SER A 11 25.52 19.51 31.84
CA SER A 11 24.48 19.69 30.82
C SER A 11 23.88 18.35 30.51
N LEU A 12 22.65 18.10 30.95
CA LEU A 12 21.85 16.94 30.64
C LEU A 12 21.30 17.11 29.20
N VAL A 13 21.92 16.43 28.23
CA VAL A 13 21.38 16.36 26.85
C VAL A 13 20.20 15.39 26.86
N LEU A 14 19.00 15.90 26.87
CA LEU A 14 17.77 15.15 26.65
C LEU A 14 17.70 14.78 25.15
N ILE A 15 18.04 13.55 24.82
CA ILE A 15 17.81 12.97 23.50
C ILE A 15 16.31 12.69 23.42
N PHE A 16 15.55 13.57 22.78
CA PHE A 16 14.17 13.28 22.37
C PHE A 16 14.23 12.23 21.26
N LEU A 17 14.01 10.99 21.64
CA LEU A 17 13.66 9.92 20.68
C LEU A 17 12.25 10.23 20.18
N ASP A 18 12.15 10.87 19.01
CA ASP A 18 10.88 11.01 18.32
C ASP A 18 10.35 9.60 18.01
N PRO A 19 9.21 9.18 18.61
CA PRO A 19 8.58 7.95 18.22
C PRO A 19 8.05 8.16 16.79
N ARG A 20 8.80 7.68 15.81
CA ARG A 20 8.27 7.60 14.43
C ARG A 20 7.01 6.76 14.49
N PRO A 21 5.85 7.29 14.05
CA PRO A 21 4.65 6.49 14.01
C PRO A 21 4.95 5.24 13.18
N ALA A 22 4.72 4.07 13.76
CA ALA A 22 4.76 2.83 13.00
C ALA A 22 3.81 3.00 11.81
N ALA A 23 4.27 2.63 10.59
CA ALA A 23 3.44 2.74 9.42
C ALA A 23 2.14 1.96 9.66
N ALA A 24 0.98 2.64 9.54
CA ALA A 24 -0.32 2.02 9.74
C ALA A 24 -0.52 0.90 8.71
N ALA A 25 -1.14 -0.22 9.11
CA ALA A 25 -1.55 -1.28 8.20
C ALA A 25 -2.63 -0.76 7.23
N LEU A 26 -2.76 -1.42 6.06
CA LEU A 26 -3.86 -1.13 5.14
C LEU A 26 -5.21 -1.43 5.80
N GLU A 27 -6.13 -0.48 5.76
CA GLU A 27 -7.50 -0.67 6.24
C GLU A 27 -8.33 -1.47 5.22
N MET A 28 -8.01 -2.73 5.07
CA MET A 28 -8.68 -3.67 4.17
C MET A 28 -9.07 -4.92 4.95
N ASN A 29 -10.37 -5.26 4.96
CA ASN A 29 -10.87 -6.47 5.59
C ASN A 29 -10.67 -7.68 4.67
N GLU A 30 -10.34 -8.81 5.26
CA GLU A 30 -10.27 -10.09 4.53
C GLU A 30 -11.65 -10.51 3.99
N GLY A 31 -11.68 -11.22 2.88
CA GLY A 31 -12.91 -11.70 2.28
C GLY A 31 -12.89 -11.75 0.76
N LEU A 32 -14.07 -11.96 0.20
CA LEU A 32 -14.30 -11.93 -1.25
C LEU A 32 -14.56 -10.50 -1.70
N TRP A 33 -13.77 -10.04 -2.65
CA TRP A 33 -13.81 -8.68 -3.18
C TRP A 33 -14.15 -8.66 -4.66
N GLU A 34 -15.07 -7.79 -5.03
CA GLU A 34 -15.39 -7.47 -6.41
C GLU A 34 -14.72 -6.16 -6.82
N THR A 35 -14.09 -6.14 -7.97
CA THR A 35 -13.41 -4.95 -8.50
C THR A 35 -13.97 -4.56 -9.85
N THR A 36 -14.23 -3.28 -10.03
CA THR A 36 -14.61 -2.66 -11.30
C THR A 36 -13.58 -1.63 -11.71
N ILE A 37 -13.44 -1.42 -13.01
CA ILE A 37 -12.58 -0.38 -13.60
C ILE A 37 -13.43 0.52 -14.49
N THR A 38 -13.22 1.81 -14.40
CA THR A 38 -13.85 2.83 -15.23
C THR A 38 -12.79 3.58 -16.03
N ALA A 39 -12.91 3.54 -17.34
CA ALA A 39 -12.07 4.26 -18.29
C ALA A 39 -12.97 4.86 -19.37
N ASP A 40 -12.72 6.10 -19.78
CA ASP A 40 -13.49 6.81 -20.84
C ASP A 40 -15.01 6.76 -20.63
N GLY A 41 -15.48 6.84 -19.37
CA GLY A 41 -16.88 6.76 -19.01
C GLY A 41 -17.50 5.36 -19.07
N GLN A 42 -16.74 4.34 -19.43
CA GLN A 42 -17.19 2.95 -19.47
C GLN A 42 -16.68 2.18 -18.24
N THR A 43 -17.58 1.49 -17.58
CA THR A 43 -17.28 0.65 -16.43
C THR A 43 -17.37 -0.83 -16.80
N ARG A 44 -16.38 -1.62 -16.41
CA ARG A 44 -16.35 -3.08 -16.57
C ARG A 44 -15.92 -3.75 -15.30
N SER A 45 -16.42 -4.95 -15.05
CA SER A 45 -15.95 -5.81 -13.95
C SER A 45 -14.61 -6.42 -14.29
N LEU A 46 -13.71 -6.47 -13.31
CA LEU A 46 -12.48 -7.25 -13.34
C LEU A 46 -12.65 -8.62 -12.65
N GLY A 47 -13.86 -8.91 -12.15
CA GLY A 47 -14.19 -10.13 -11.44
C GLY A 47 -14.05 -10.01 -9.93
N THR A 48 -13.98 -11.17 -9.29
CA THR A 48 -13.85 -11.29 -7.83
C THR A 48 -12.55 -11.98 -7.46
N ASN A 49 -11.97 -11.54 -6.34
CA ASN A 49 -10.78 -12.14 -5.73
C ASN A 49 -11.02 -12.36 -4.25
N CYS A 50 -10.50 -13.47 -3.74
CA CYS A 50 -10.46 -13.73 -2.32
C CYS A 50 -9.14 -13.22 -1.75
N TYR A 51 -9.21 -12.40 -0.70
CA TYR A 51 -8.06 -11.92 0.04
C TYR A 51 -8.14 -12.40 1.48
N THR A 52 -7.17 -13.19 1.90
CA THR A 52 -6.95 -13.52 3.31
C THR A 52 -6.13 -12.43 3.98
N LYS A 53 -6.05 -12.46 5.29
CA LYS A 53 -5.16 -11.54 6.01
C LYS A 53 -3.71 -11.67 5.54
N ALA A 54 -3.24 -12.89 5.28
CA ALA A 54 -1.89 -13.12 4.79
C ALA A 54 -1.65 -12.50 3.39
N ASP A 55 -2.66 -12.55 2.51
CA ASP A 55 -2.58 -11.92 1.18
C ASP A 55 -2.51 -10.40 1.29
N ILE A 56 -3.28 -9.80 2.21
CA ILE A 56 -3.27 -8.35 2.45
C ILE A 56 -1.92 -7.91 3.02
N ASP A 57 -1.39 -8.63 4.00
CA ASP A 57 -0.09 -8.35 4.61
C ASP A 57 1.04 -8.47 3.56
N GLU A 58 0.98 -9.48 2.68
CA GLU A 58 1.96 -9.65 1.61
C GLU A 58 1.84 -8.56 0.53
N MET A 59 0.62 -8.20 0.13
CA MET A 59 0.38 -7.07 -0.77
C MET A 59 1.00 -5.78 -0.21
N GLU A 60 0.81 -5.50 1.05
CA GLU A 60 1.41 -4.34 1.71
C GLU A 60 2.95 -4.38 1.65
N ARG A 61 3.56 -5.53 1.92
CA ARG A 61 5.02 -5.71 1.83
C ARG A 61 5.55 -5.50 0.42
N VAL A 62 4.83 -5.99 -0.60
CA VAL A 62 5.15 -5.76 -2.01
C VAL A 62 5.09 -4.28 -2.36
N LEU A 63 4.02 -3.59 -1.99
CA LEU A 63 3.85 -2.16 -2.25
C LEU A 63 4.91 -1.30 -1.57
N ARG A 64 5.37 -1.69 -0.38
CA ARG A 64 6.47 -1.04 0.34
C ARG A 64 7.86 -1.38 -0.21
N GLY A 65 7.94 -2.28 -1.20
CA GLY A 65 9.22 -2.73 -1.77
C GLY A 65 10.02 -3.66 -0.86
N VAL A 66 9.39 -4.23 0.18
CA VAL A 66 10.03 -5.16 1.13
C VAL A 66 10.08 -6.59 0.57
N SER A 67 9.10 -6.96 -0.25
CA SER A 67 9.07 -8.24 -0.96
C SER A 67 8.80 -8.04 -2.45
N THR A 68 9.06 -9.06 -3.25
CA THR A 68 8.81 -9.06 -4.69
C THR A 68 7.59 -9.89 -5.02
N GLN A 69 6.75 -9.38 -5.93
CA GLN A 69 5.60 -10.13 -6.41
C GLN A 69 6.07 -11.39 -7.15
N PRO A 70 5.46 -12.56 -6.92
CA PRO A 70 5.71 -13.75 -7.72
C PRO A 70 5.49 -13.47 -9.21
N GLY A 71 6.48 -13.82 -10.05
CA GLY A 71 6.45 -13.54 -11.48
C GLY A 71 7.12 -12.25 -11.93
N GLY A 72 7.41 -11.30 -11.01
CA GLY A 72 8.37 -10.20 -11.17
C GLY A 72 8.19 -9.23 -12.35
N ALA A 73 6.99 -9.18 -13.00
CA ALA A 73 6.74 -8.30 -14.14
C ALA A 73 6.69 -6.81 -13.75
N CYS A 74 6.33 -6.50 -12.52
CA CYS A 74 6.21 -5.14 -12.00
C CYS A 74 7.09 -4.92 -10.78
N ARG A 75 7.59 -3.70 -10.66
CA ARG A 75 8.30 -3.19 -9.48
C ARG A 75 7.55 -2.00 -8.93
N TYR A 76 7.50 -1.92 -7.60
CA TYR A 76 6.81 -0.87 -6.86
C TYR A 76 7.82 0.02 -6.15
N THR A 77 7.68 1.32 -6.29
CA THR A 77 8.56 2.34 -5.69
C THR A 77 7.75 3.52 -5.17
N ASP A 78 8.40 4.42 -4.44
CA ASP A 78 7.82 5.67 -3.96
C ASP A 78 6.55 5.49 -3.11
N TYR A 79 6.49 4.41 -2.35
CA TYR A 79 5.36 4.16 -1.45
C TYR A 79 5.25 5.25 -0.40
N ALA A 80 4.08 5.85 -0.29
CA ALA A 80 3.72 6.81 0.74
C ALA A 80 2.32 6.50 1.25
N GLN A 81 2.12 6.55 2.55
CA GLN A 81 0.83 6.36 3.20
C GLN A 81 0.52 7.54 4.10
N SER A 82 -0.71 8.05 4.01
CA SER A 82 -1.26 9.06 4.87
C SER A 82 -2.67 8.64 5.28
N GLY A 83 -2.84 8.22 6.53
CA GLY A 83 -4.09 7.61 6.99
C GLY A 83 -4.43 6.36 6.17
N ASN A 84 -5.61 6.33 5.58
CA ASN A 84 -6.09 5.25 4.72
C ASN A 84 -5.79 5.43 3.22
N THR A 85 -5.04 6.48 2.87
CA THR A 85 -4.62 6.76 1.49
C THR A 85 -3.19 6.27 1.27
N VAL A 86 -2.99 5.49 0.21
CA VAL A 86 -1.68 5.05 -0.24
C VAL A 86 -1.39 5.57 -1.64
N ARG A 87 -0.12 5.86 -1.90
CA ARG A 87 0.39 6.27 -3.21
C ARG A 87 1.66 5.49 -3.50
N TYR A 88 1.85 5.09 -4.74
CA TYR A 88 3.08 4.44 -5.19
C TYR A 88 3.24 4.55 -6.70
N THR A 89 4.44 4.27 -7.16
CA THR A 89 4.76 4.12 -8.58
C THR A 89 4.91 2.63 -8.90
N MET A 90 4.31 2.20 -9.98
CA MET A 90 4.41 0.85 -10.51
C MET A 90 5.12 0.90 -11.85
N THR A 91 6.22 0.18 -11.99
CA THR A 91 6.94 0.02 -13.26
C THR A 91 6.82 -1.43 -13.69
N CYS A 92 6.12 -1.66 -14.78
CA CYS A 92 5.90 -2.99 -15.34
C CYS A 92 6.67 -3.17 -16.65
N ARG A 93 7.22 -4.37 -16.85
CA ARG A 93 7.83 -4.76 -18.11
C ARG A 93 6.79 -5.46 -18.99
N ASN A 94 6.66 -4.96 -20.19
CA ASN A 94 5.81 -5.58 -21.24
C ASN A 94 6.68 -5.82 -22.47
N GLY A 95 7.22 -7.04 -22.58
CA GLY A 95 8.26 -7.32 -23.57
C GLY A 95 9.54 -6.53 -23.27
N ASP A 96 10.01 -5.75 -24.22
CA ASP A 96 11.18 -4.86 -24.07
C ASP A 96 10.82 -3.48 -23.54
N ASP A 97 9.53 -3.15 -23.44
CA ASP A 97 9.04 -1.86 -22.98
C ASP A 97 8.85 -1.83 -21.48
N LEU A 98 9.20 -0.69 -20.86
CA LEU A 98 8.91 -0.38 -19.47
C LEU A 98 7.76 0.62 -19.43
N GLN A 99 6.69 0.27 -18.73
CA GLN A 99 5.53 1.13 -18.51
C GLN A 99 5.49 1.61 -17.06
N ASN A 100 5.51 2.92 -16.88
CA ASN A 100 5.40 3.56 -15.58
C ASN A 100 3.96 4.01 -15.34
N SER A 101 3.45 3.68 -14.17
CA SER A 101 2.12 4.09 -13.72
C SER A 101 2.19 4.65 -12.31
N THR A 102 1.44 5.69 -12.05
CA THR A 102 1.23 6.20 -10.69
C THR A 102 -0.11 5.75 -10.17
N VAL A 103 -0.14 5.31 -8.93
CA VAL A 103 -1.35 4.81 -8.27
C VAL A 103 -1.62 5.63 -7.02
N ALA A 104 -2.88 5.98 -6.82
CA ALA A 104 -3.39 6.51 -5.56
C ALA A 104 -4.63 5.72 -5.18
N ALA A 105 -4.69 5.19 -3.97
CA ALA A 105 -5.80 4.37 -3.50
C ALA A 105 -6.19 4.73 -2.06
N VAL A 106 -7.49 4.63 -1.77
CA VAL A 106 -8.06 4.83 -0.44
C VAL A 106 -8.74 3.53 -0.02
N TYR A 107 -8.35 2.99 1.13
CA TYR A 107 -8.90 1.78 1.72
C TYR A 107 -9.78 2.14 2.93
N GLN A 108 -10.99 1.61 3.00
CA GLN A 108 -11.98 1.92 4.04
C GLN A 108 -12.65 0.65 4.58
N GLY A 109 -11.86 -0.32 4.99
CA GLY A 109 -12.36 -1.59 5.51
C GLY A 109 -12.95 -2.47 4.42
N ASP A 110 -14.23 -2.29 4.09
CA ASP A 110 -14.97 -3.10 3.11
C ASP A 110 -15.05 -2.47 1.72
N SER A 111 -14.42 -1.34 1.51
CA SER A 111 -14.34 -0.67 0.21
C SER A 111 -12.95 -0.12 -0.06
N ALA A 112 -12.61 -0.02 -1.33
CA ALA A 112 -11.42 0.67 -1.80
C ALA A 112 -11.71 1.38 -3.11
N THR A 113 -11.16 2.56 -3.28
CA THR A 113 -11.18 3.29 -4.54
C THR A 113 -9.77 3.67 -4.91
N GLY A 114 -9.46 3.65 -6.19
CA GLY A 114 -8.13 3.98 -6.66
C GLY A 114 -8.13 4.62 -8.03
N THR A 115 -7.05 5.32 -8.32
CA THR A 115 -6.74 5.85 -9.65
C THR A 115 -5.40 5.30 -10.10
N LEU A 116 -5.32 4.89 -11.35
CA LEU A 116 -4.11 4.50 -12.04
C LEU A 116 -3.88 5.44 -13.21
N THR A 117 -2.76 6.11 -13.25
CA THR A 117 -2.40 7.00 -14.37
C THR A 117 -1.18 6.45 -15.10
N THR A 118 -1.35 6.22 -16.38
CA THR A 118 -0.31 5.69 -17.28
C THR A 118 -0.30 6.49 -18.57
N GLY A 119 0.84 7.08 -18.97
CA GLY A 119 0.96 7.80 -20.24
C GLY A 119 -0.06 8.94 -20.41
N GLY A 120 -0.45 9.59 -19.32
CA GLY A 120 -1.45 10.67 -19.33
C GLY A 120 -2.92 10.20 -19.32
N VAL A 121 -3.17 8.88 -19.39
CA VAL A 121 -4.51 8.30 -19.26
C VAL A 121 -4.75 7.87 -17.83
N THR A 122 -5.86 8.30 -17.24
CA THR A 122 -6.25 7.93 -15.88
C THR A 122 -7.48 7.02 -15.92
N VAL A 123 -7.38 5.89 -15.23
CA VAL A 123 -8.49 4.99 -14.98
C VAL A 123 -8.82 4.96 -13.49
N THR A 124 -10.07 4.74 -13.15
CA THR A 124 -10.55 4.63 -11.77
C THR A 124 -10.93 3.19 -11.47
N THR A 125 -10.49 2.69 -10.33
CA THR A 125 -10.90 1.38 -9.81
C THR A 125 -11.80 1.56 -8.60
N THR A 126 -12.81 0.71 -8.47
CA THR A 126 -13.65 0.62 -7.28
C THR A 126 -13.73 -0.83 -6.89
N SER A 127 -13.41 -1.11 -5.65
CA SER A 127 -13.46 -2.46 -5.08
C SER A 127 -14.35 -2.45 -3.84
N ARG A 128 -15.10 -3.52 -3.65
CA ARG A 128 -15.90 -3.71 -2.45
C ARG A 128 -15.87 -5.16 -2.02
N ARG A 129 -15.91 -5.35 -0.72
CA ARG A 129 -16.08 -6.67 -0.12
C ARG A 129 -17.53 -7.12 -0.31
N VAL A 130 -17.73 -8.29 -0.90
CA VAL A 130 -19.06 -8.84 -1.20
C VAL A 130 -19.39 -10.08 -0.36
N GLY A 131 -18.46 -10.56 0.44
CA GLY A 131 -18.69 -11.70 1.34
C GLY A 131 -17.40 -12.26 1.92
N ASN A 132 -17.52 -13.44 2.51
CA ASN A 132 -16.37 -14.21 2.98
C ASN A 132 -15.80 -15.03 1.83
N CYS A 133 -14.51 -15.38 1.92
CA CYS A 133 -13.93 -16.37 1.04
C CYS A 133 -14.59 -17.71 1.29
N THR A 134 -15.28 -18.25 0.30
CA THR A 134 -15.71 -19.66 0.34
C THR A 134 -14.49 -20.51 0.00
N GLN A 135 -14.17 -21.49 0.84
CA GLN A 135 -13.26 -22.55 0.44
C GLN A 135 -13.94 -23.29 -0.72
N SER A 136 -13.53 -23.00 -1.95
CA SER A 136 -13.85 -23.91 -3.03
C SER A 136 -13.15 -25.22 -2.69
N SER A 137 -13.94 -26.23 -2.36
CA SER A 137 -13.49 -27.61 -2.29
C SER A 137 -12.90 -27.94 -3.65
N PHE A 138 -11.58 -28.01 -3.74
CA PHE A 138 -10.90 -28.64 -4.85
C PHE A 138 -11.26 -30.13 -4.77
N SER A 139 -12.34 -30.52 -5.45
CA SER A 139 -12.59 -31.91 -5.76
C SER A 139 -11.55 -32.34 -6.78
N HIS A 140 -10.76 -33.33 -6.40
CA HIS A 140 -9.79 -34.02 -7.26
C HIS A 140 -10.47 -34.69 -8.46
#